data_b7ccf58b908a37123797789738c67743
#
_entry.id   b7ccf58b908a37123797789738c67743
#
_cell.length_a   1.000
_cell.length_b   1.000
_cell.length_c   1.000
_cell.angle_alpha   90.00
_cell.angle_beta   90.00
_cell.angle_gamma   90.00
#
_symmetry.space_group_name_H-M   'P 1'
#
loop_
_entity.id
_entity.type
_entity.pdbx_description
1 polymer ?
#
loop_
_entity_poly.entity_id
_entity_poly.type
_entity_poly.pdbx_seq_one_letter_code
_entity_poly.pdbx_strand_id
1 'polypeptide(L)'
;LFVLSNLDELINFSKHLADESEKIIKNYFRTSLNIESKEDKSPVTLADKEVELKIRDLINNKYPSHGILGEEFDSQKVDSEFLWVID
;
A
#
# COMPACT_ATOMS: atom_id res chain seq x y z
N LEU A 1 11.61 23.71 -11.96
CA LEU A 1 11.93 23.55 -10.53
C LEU A 1 10.76 22.97 -9.75
N PHE A 2 9.57 23.52 -9.94
CA PHE A 2 8.39 23.01 -9.25
C PHE A 2 8.04 21.59 -9.68
N VAL A 3 8.20 21.28 -10.97
CA VAL A 3 7.93 19.94 -11.49
C VAL A 3 8.89 18.92 -10.86
N LEU A 4 10.18 19.28 -10.76
CA LEU A 4 11.18 18.41 -10.14
C LEU A 4 10.87 18.21 -8.65
N SER A 5 10.46 19.25 -7.94
CA SER A 5 10.09 19.16 -6.53
C SER A 5 8.91 18.22 -6.34
N ASN A 6 7.89 18.30 -7.20
CA ASN A 6 6.73 17.43 -7.12
C ASN A 6 7.09 15.97 -7.39
N LEU A 7 7.96 15.73 -8.37
CA LEU A 7 8.42 14.38 -8.68
C LEU A 7 9.24 13.81 -7.53
N ASP A 8 10.15 14.60 -6.97
CA ASP A 8 10.94 14.18 -5.81
C ASP A 8 10.06 13.84 -4.62
N GLU A 9 9.03 14.65 -4.39
CA GLU A 9 8.08 14.39 -3.31
C GLU A 9 7.34 13.07 -3.52
N LEU A 10 6.88 12.80 -4.74
CA LEU A 10 6.18 11.57 -5.06
C LEU A 10 7.11 10.35 -4.91
N ILE A 11 8.36 10.48 -5.33
CA ILE A 11 9.35 9.42 -5.17
C ILE A 11 9.61 9.15 -3.69
N ASN A 12 9.80 10.20 -2.91
CA ASN A 12 10.02 10.06 -1.47
C ASN A 12 8.81 9.44 -0.77
N PHE A 13 7.62 9.83 -1.19
CA PHE A 13 6.41 9.25 -0.63
C PHE A 13 6.28 7.77 -0.99
N SER A 14 6.62 7.38 -2.22
CA SER A 14 6.58 5.97 -2.61
C SER A 14 7.57 5.14 -1.80
N LYS A 15 8.73 5.68 -1.46
CA LYS A 15 9.68 5.01 -0.56
C LYS A 15 9.10 4.84 0.83
N HIS A 16 8.39 5.84 1.33
CA HIS A 16 7.72 5.76 2.62
C HIS A 16 6.65 4.65 2.60
N LEU A 17 5.88 4.56 1.52
CA LEU A 17 4.89 3.49 1.36
C LEU A 17 5.55 2.11 1.39
N ALA A 18 6.69 1.98 0.72
CA ALA A 18 7.44 0.72 0.70
C ALA A 18 7.95 0.36 2.10
N ASP A 19 8.46 1.34 2.85
CA ASP A 19 8.95 1.12 4.21
C ASP A 19 7.82 0.67 5.14
N GLU A 20 6.65 1.27 5.04
CA GLU A 20 5.50 0.90 5.85
C GLU A 20 4.97 -0.48 5.48
N SER A 21 5.00 -0.81 4.20
CA SER A 21 4.63 -2.14 3.72
C SER A 21 5.57 -3.21 4.28
N GLU A 22 6.87 -2.92 4.30
CA GLU A 22 7.88 -3.84 4.83
C GLU A 22 7.63 -4.15 6.30
N LYS A 23 7.27 -3.15 7.10
CA LYS A 23 6.98 -3.36 8.52
C LYS A 23 5.82 -4.33 8.72
N ILE A 24 4.77 -4.19 7.92
CA ILE A 24 3.59 -5.06 8.00
C ILE A 24 3.98 -6.48 7.60
N ILE A 25 4.69 -6.63 6.49
CA ILE A 25 5.11 -7.94 5.99
C ILE A 25 5.98 -8.65 7.02
N LYS A 26 6.95 -7.97 7.58
CA LYS A 26 7.83 -8.54 8.60
C LYS A 26 7.04 -9.01 9.82
N ASN A 27 6.05 -8.25 10.24
CA ASN A 27 5.22 -8.63 11.37
C ASN A 27 4.46 -9.93 11.09
N TYR A 28 3.90 -10.06 9.91
CA TYR A 28 3.21 -11.29 9.52
C TYR A 28 4.14 -12.50 9.45
N PHE A 29 5.34 -12.32 8.93
CA PHE A 29 6.32 -13.40 8.88
C PHE A 29 6.73 -13.87 10.27
N ARG A 30 6.87 -12.96 11.22
CA ARG A 30 7.19 -13.32 12.60
C ARG A 30 6.10 -14.16 13.25
N THR A 31 4.85 -13.76 13.05
CA THR A 31 3.73 -14.43 13.68
C THR A 31 3.33 -15.71 12.97
N SER A 32 3.54 -15.80 11.67
CA SER A 32 3.15 -16.97 10.89
C SER A 32 3.95 -18.22 11.26
N LEU A 33 5.14 -18.06 11.82
CA LEU A 33 5.94 -19.21 12.28
C LEU A 33 5.29 -19.94 13.45
N ASN A 34 4.37 -19.30 14.14
CA ASN A 34 3.73 -19.84 15.35
C ASN A 34 2.25 -20.16 15.14
N ILE A 35 1.72 -19.94 13.95
CA ILE A 35 0.31 -20.14 13.68
C ILE A 35 0.11 -21.31 12.74
N GLU A 36 -0.53 -22.38 13.24
CA GLU A 36 -1.04 -23.42 12.36
C GLU A 36 -2.38 -22.93 11.82
N SER A 37 -2.36 -22.50 10.57
CA SER A 37 -3.58 -22.08 9.92
C SER A 37 -4.38 -23.30 9.48
N LYS A 38 -5.55 -23.46 10.04
CA LYS A 38 -6.52 -24.47 9.62
C LYS A 38 -7.53 -23.93 8.64
N GLU A 39 -7.41 -22.65 8.28
CA GLU A 39 -8.31 -21.99 7.37
C GLU A 39 -7.62 -21.71 6.04
N ASP A 40 -8.43 -21.49 5.01
CA ASP A 40 -7.95 -21.25 3.64
C ASP A 40 -7.21 -19.92 3.49
N LYS A 41 -7.24 -19.06 4.49
CA LYS A 41 -6.57 -17.76 4.45
C LYS A 41 -5.13 -17.90 4.89
N SER A 42 -4.22 -17.80 3.93
CA SER A 42 -2.79 -17.80 4.23
C SER A 42 -2.36 -16.48 4.87
N PRO A 43 -1.29 -16.50 5.66
CA PRO A 43 -0.71 -15.24 6.18
C PRO A 43 -0.33 -14.26 5.07
N VAL A 44 0.09 -14.76 3.91
CA VAL A 44 0.43 -13.94 2.75
C VAL A 44 -0.79 -13.16 2.27
N THR A 45 -1.94 -13.81 2.15
CA THR A 45 -3.17 -13.15 1.71
C THR A 45 -3.61 -12.06 2.68
N LEU A 46 -3.53 -12.34 3.98
CA LEU A 46 -3.86 -11.36 5.00
C LEU A 46 -2.89 -10.18 4.98
N ALA A 47 -1.60 -10.46 4.80
CA ALA A 47 -0.58 -9.42 4.72
C ALA A 47 -0.83 -8.51 3.52
N ASP A 48 -1.12 -9.08 2.35
CA ASP A 48 -1.38 -8.31 1.14
C ASP A 48 -2.55 -7.34 1.33
N LYS A 49 -3.61 -7.81 1.97
CA LYS A 49 -4.78 -6.96 2.24
C LYS A 49 -4.46 -5.84 3.22
N GLU A 50 -3.73 -6.15 4.27
CA GLU A 50 -3.37 -5.14 5.26
C GLU A 50 -2.42 -4.10 4.67
N VAL A 51 -1.45 -4.53 3.86
CA VAL A 51 -0.54 -3.64 3.16
C VAL A 51 -1.33 -2.68 2.26
N GLU A 52 -2.25 -3.20 1.46
CA GLU A 52 -3.02 -2.33 0.57
C GLU A 52 -3.88 -1.33 1.35
N LEU A 53 -4.52 -1.74 2.43
CA LEU A 53 -5.30 -0.83 3.27
C LEU A 53 -4.43 0.27 3.85
N LYS A 54 -3.24 -0.07 4.32
CA LYS A 54 -2.30 0.91 4.88
C LYS A 54 -1.84 1.91 3.82
N ILE A 55 -1.49 1.42 2.64
CA ILE A 55 -1.06 2.28 1.54
C ILE A 55 -2.19 3.23 1.13
N ARG A 56 -3.41 2.73 1.00
CA ARG A 56 -4.57 3.55 0.65
C ARG A 56 -4.81 4.64 1.68
N ASP A 57 -4.71 4.31 2.95
CA ASP A 57 -4.88 5.27 4.03
C ASP A 57 -3.84 6.39 3.95
N LEU A 58 -2.57 6.02 3.74
CA LEU A 58 -1.49 6.99 3.63
C LEU A 58 -1.66 7.90 2.41
N ILE A 59 -2.04 7.33 1.27
CA ILE A 59 -2.28 8.11 0.05
C ILE A 59 -3.46 9.07 0.25
N ASN A 60 -4.56 8.58 0.79
CA ASN A 60 -5.76 9.41 0.98
C ASN A 60 -5.51 10.54 1.96
N ASN A 61 -4.66 10.34 2.96
CA ASN A 61 -4.32 11.38 3.91
C ASN A 61 -3.41 12.44 3.30
N LYS A 62 -2.45 12.05 2.49
CA LYS A 62 -1.49 12.99 1.92
C LYS A 62 -1.95 13.58 0.59
N TYR A 63 -2.55 12.77 -0.26
CA TYR A 63 -2.99 13.15 -1.59
C TYR A 63 -4.44 12.75 -1.83
N PRO A 64 -5.39 13.43 -1.17
CA PRO A 64 -6.80 13.01 -1.26
C PRO A 64 -7.41 13.10 -2.66
N SER A 65 -6.77 13.84 -3.57
CA SER A 65 -7.25 13.94 -4.96
C SER A 65 -6.68 12.87 -5.88
N HIS A 66 -5.69 12.12 -5.43
CA HIS A 66 -5.08 11.08 -6.25
C HIS A 66 -5.94 9.83 -6.30
N GLY A 67 -5.86 9.11 -7.43
CA GLY A 67 -6.55 7.84 -7.59
C GLY A 67 -5.73 6.66 -7.11
N ILE A 68 -6.41 5.55 -6.88
CA ILE A 68 -5.77 4.31 -6.43
C ILE A 68 -6.35 3.13 -7.19
N LEU A 69 -5.48 2.30 -7.73
CA LEU A 69 -5.84 1.04 -8.35
C LEU A 69 -5.02 -0.06 -7.66
N GLY A 70 -5.71 -0.97 -6.99
CA GLY A 70 -5.06 -2.07 -6.28
C GLY A 70 -5.70 -3.41 -6.63
N GLU A 71 -5.12 -4.50 -6.14
CA GLU A 71 -5.61 -5.83 -6.44
C GLU A 71 -6.66 -6.33 -5.46
N GLU A 72 -6.58 -5.89 -4.20
CA GLU A 72 -7.41 -6.47 -3.13
C GLU A 72 -8.73 -5.73 -2.92
N PHE A 73 -8.80 -4.46 -3.25
CA PHE A 73 -9.97 -3.61 -3.01
C PHE A 73 -10.30 -2.80 -4.25
N ASP A 74 -11.51 -2.27 -4.27
CA ASP A 74 -12.01 -1.51 -5.42
C ASP A 74 -11.14 -0.30 -5.72
N SER A 75 -11.00 0.00 -7.01
CA SER A 75 -10.31 1.21 -7.45
C SER A 75 -11.10 2.45 -7.06
N GLN A 76 -10.39 3.56 -6.90
CA GLN A 76 -11.01 4.85 -6.60
C GLN A 76 -10.34 5.94 -7.41
N LYS A 77 -11.14 6.92 -7.87
CA LYS A 77 -10.66 8.11 -8.56
C LYS A 77 -9.70 7.81 -9.71
N VAL A 78 -10.00 6.78 -10.50
CA VAL A 78 -9.09 6.33 -11.58
C VAL A 78 -8.89 7.36 -12.68
N ASP A 79 -9.76 8.36 -12.77
CA ASP A 79 -9.65 9.45 -13.75
C ASP A 79 -8.80 10.62 -13.25
N SER A 80 -8.20 10.49 -12.08
CA SER A 80 -7.36 11.53 -11.51
C SER A 80 -6.08 11.71 -12.31
N GLU A 81 -5.48 12.89 -12.21
CA GLU A 81 -4.21 13.19 -12.87
C GLU A 81 -3.10 12.23 -12.44
N PHE A 82 -3.10 11.84 -11.18
CA PHE A 82 -2.14 10.88 -10.63
C PHE A 82 -2.89 9.65 -10.13
N LEU A 83 -2.44 8.50 -10.58
CA LEU A 83 -3.01 7.22 -10.17
C LEU A 83 -1.92 6.35 -9.57
N TRP A 84 -2.12 5.94 -8.33
CA TRP A 84 -1.22 5.00 -7.65
C TRP A 84 -1.67 3.58 -7.96
N VAL A 85 -0.76 2.81 -8.53
CA VAL A 85 -1.04 1.40 -8.83
C VAL A 85 -0.33 0.55 -7.79
N ILE A 86 -1.12 -0.19 -7.03
CA ILE A 86 -0.62 -1.07 -5.96
C ILE A 86 -0.65 -2.50 -6.49
N ASP A 87 0.52 -3.07 -6.61
CA ASP A 87 0.68 -4.40 -7.19
C ASP A 87 1.39 -5.36 -6.23
#